data_fab002516068cd7ad346ef4865840780
#
_entry.id   fab002516068cd7ad346ef4865840780
#
_cell.length_a   1.000
_cell.length_b   1.000
_cell.length_c   1.000
_cell.angle_alpha   90.00
_cell.angle_beta   90.00
_cell.angle_gamma   90.00
#
_symmetry.space_group_name_H-M   'P 1'
#
loop_
_entity.id
_entity.type
_entity.pdbx_description
1 polymer ?
#
loop_
_entity_poly.entity_id
_entity_poly.type
_entity_poly.pdbx_seq_one_letter_code
_entity_poly.pdbx_strand_id
1 'polypeptide(L)'
;DGARAAEVGTTATHVIAGLFITLFCLVFFLYEGDRIWAWLVRLFPRVARPRVDGAGKLAWRTLTQYVRGTVLVALFDGTLITILLVILGVPLALPLGVLVFFGAFVPLVGAFVTGALAVLVALVANGLVAALIVLVGIIAIQQLEGHVFQPFVLGRMVRVHPLAVVIAVAVGAYTAGIIGAIVAVPIV
;
A
#
# COMPACT_ATOMS: atom_id res chain seq x y z
N ASP A 1 -14.86 -36.15 4.69
CA ASP A 1 -13.59 -35.72 4.04
C ASP A 1 -13.78 -35.28 2.58
N GLY A 2 -14.67 -35.95 1.80
CA GLY A 2 -14.90 -35.60 0.40
C GLY A 2 -15.47 -34.19 0.16
N ALA A 3 -16.36 -33.71 1.03
CA ALA A 3 -16.94 -32.36 0.91
C ALA A 3 -15.89 -31.26 1.13
N ARG A 4 -14.97 -31.43 2.07
CA ARG A 4 -13.85 -30.50 2.29
C ARG A 4 -12.85 -30.51 1.12
N ALA A 5 -12.56 -31.65 0.53
CA ALA A 5 -11.68 -31.74 -0.64
C ALA A 5 -12.32 -31.05 -1.86
N ALA A 6 -13.62 -31.18 -2.05
CA ALA A 6 -14.36 -30.48 -3.11
C ALA A 6 -14.37 -28.96 -2.87
N GLU A 7 -14.58 -28.50 -1.65
CA GLU A 7 -14.56 -27.08 -1.28
C GLU A 7 -13.17 -26.44 -1.49
N VAL A 8 -12.11 -27.13 -1.07
CA VAL A 8 -10.74 -26.69 -1.32
C VAL A 8 -10.43 -26.66 -2.83
N GLY A 9 -10.89 -27.65 -3.59
CA GLY A 9 -10.72 -27.70 -5.04
C GLY A 9 -11.42 -26.55 -5.76
N THR A 10 -12.66 -26.23 -5.38
CA THR A 10 -13.40 -25.09 -5.95
C THR A 10 -12.75 -23.76 -5.60
N THR A 11 -12.32 -23.58 -4.35
CA THR A 11 -11.63 -22.36 -3.90
C THR A 11 -10.32 -22.16 -4.65
N ALA A 12 -9.52 -23.21 -4.80
CA ALA A 12 -8.26 -23.18 -5.54
C ALA A 12 -8.50 -22.81 -7.02
N THR A 13 -9.53 -23.39 -7.65
CA THR A 13 -9.90 -23.07 -9.04
C THR A 13 -10.31 -21.59 -9.19
N HIS A 14 -11.10 -21.06 -8.28
CA HIS A 14 -11.50 -19.65 -8.30
C HIS A 14 -10.30 -18.70 -8.12
N VAL A 15 -9.37 -19.03 -7.22
CA VAL A 15 -8.15 -18.25 -7.01
C VAL A 15 -7.27 -18.27 -8.25
N ILE A 16 -7.04 -19.42 -8.86
CA ILE A 16 -6.24 -19.56 -10.08
C ILE A 16 -6.90 -18.81 -11.25
N ALA A 17 -8.21 -18.98 -11.44
CA ALA A 17 -8.95 -18.26 -12.50
C ALA A 17 -8.92 -16.75 -12.27
N GLY A 18 -9.12 -16.28 -11.04
CA GLY A 18 -9.01 -14.86 -10.66
C GLY A 18 -7.61 -14.29 -10.92
N LEU A 19 -6.57 -15.02 -10.55
CA LEU A 19 -5.19 -14.64 -10.80
C LEU A 19 -4.91 -14.54 -12.32
N PHE A 20 -5.35 -15.54 -13.09
CA PHE A 20 -5.18 -15.55 -14.54
C PHE A 20 -5.87 -14.35 -15.20
N ILE A 21 -7.15 -14.09 -14.85
CA ILE A 21 -7.90 -12.94 -15.37
C ILE A 21 -7.22 -11.63 -14.98
N THR A 22 -6.75 -11.51 -13.74
CA THR A 22 -6.05 -10.30 -13.25
C THR A 22 -4.76 -10.05 -14.03
N LEU A 23 -3.94 -11.09 -14.22
CA LEU A 23 -2.69 -10.97 -14.99
C LEU A 23 -2.98 -10.67 -16.46
N PHE A 24 -4.00 -11.30 -17.05
CA PHE A 24 -4.43 -11.04 -18.41
C PHE A 24 -4.85 -9.57 -18.57
N CYS A 25 -5.75 -9.08 -17.72
CA CYS A 25 -6.16 -7.68 -17.74
C CYS A 25 -4.98 -6.72 -17.52
N LEU A 26 -4.07 -7.05 -16.60
CA LEU A 26 -2.88 -6.23 -16.33
C LEU A 26 -2.01 -6.09 -17.59
N VAL A 27 -1.76 -7.18 -18.31
CA VAL A 27 -0.98 -7.15 -19.55
C VAL A 27 -1.65 -6.22 -20.58
N PHE A 28 -2.97 -6.34 -20.79
CA PHE A 28 -3.70 -5.48 -21.73
C PHE A 28 -3.69 -4.01 -21.29
N PHE A 29 -3.87 -3.72 -20.00
CA PHE A 29 -3.79 -2.34 -19.50
C PHE A 29 -2.39 -1.74 -19.67
N LEU A 30 -1.34 -2.55 -19.52
CA LEU A 30 0.03 -2.07 -19.71
C LEU A 30 0.36 -1.86 -21.21
N TYR A 31 -0.14 -2.70 -22.09
CA TYR A 31 0.16 -2.62 -23.53
C TYR A 31 -0.76 -1.68 -24.29
N GLU A 32 -2.05 -1.66 -23.96
CA GLU A 32 -3.08 -0.94 -24.72
C GLU A 32 -3.85 0.08 -23.87
N GLY A 33 -3.32 0.50 -22.72
CA GLY A 33 -4.00 1.40 -21.80
C GLY A 33 -4.52 2.68 -22.47
N ASP A 34 -3.74 3.29 -23.35
CA ASP A 34 -4.14 4.50 -24.09
C ASP A 34 -5.32 4.24 -25.04
N ARG A 35 -5.34 3.06 -25.69
CA ARG A 35 -6.46 2.68 -26.58
C ARG A 35 -7.73 2.40 -25.78
N ILE A 36 -7.59 1.70 -24.66
CA ILE A 36 -8.70 1.40 -23.76
C ILE A 36 -9.27 2.71 -23.22
N TRP A 37 -8.41 3.64 -22.77
CA TRP A 37 -8.84 4.95 -22.30
C TRP A 37 -9.55 5.75 -23.38
N ALA A 38 -8.99 5.83 -24.59
CA ALA A 38 -9.60 6.53 -25.70
C ALA A 38 -10.97 5.92 -26.08
N TRP A 39 -11.11 4.60 -25.99
CA TRP A 39 -12.39 3.92 -26.20
C TRP A 39 -13.41 4.29 -25.12
N LEU A 40 -12.98 4.29 -23.85
CA LEU A 40 -13.82 4.67 -22.70
C LEU A 40 -14.35 6.11 -22.86
N VAL A 41 -13.48 7.05 -23.24
CA VAL A 41 -13.85 8.45 -23.47
C VAL A 41 -14.88 8.60 -24.60
N ARG A 42 -14.85 7.71 -25.61
CA ARG A 42 -15.83 7.74 -26.73
C ARG A 42 -17.25 7.37 -26.29
N LEU A 43 -17.42 6.67 -25.17
CA LEU A 43 -18.75 6.34 -24.62
C LEU A 43 -19.49 7.59 -24.11
N PHE A 44 -18.78 8.66 -23.80
CA PHE A 44 -19.38 9.92 -23.33
C PHE A 44 -19.86 10.79 -24.50
N PRO A 45 -20.87 11.66 -24.29
CA PRO A 45 -21.30 12.63 -25.27
C PRO A 45 -20.14 13.51 -25.77
N ARG A 46 -20.14 13.87 -27.05
CA ARG A 46 -19.05 14.62 -27.70
C ARG A 46 -18.63 15.88 -26.92
N VAL A 47 -19.58 16.60 -26.34
CA VAL A 47 -19.34 17.84 -25.58
C VAL A 47 -18.59 17.57 -24.25
N ALA A 48 -18.78 16.40 -23.65
CA ALA A 48 -18.16 16.02 -22.39
C ALA A 48 -16.75 15.40 -22.55
N ARG A 49 -16.43 14.86 -23.71
CA ARG A 49 -15.17 14.12 -23.96
C ARG A 49 -13.91 14.87 -23.57
N PRO A 50 -13.72 16.16 -23.91
CA PRO A 50 -12.50 16.88 -23.54
C PRO A 50 -12.35 17.01 -22.03
N ARG A 51 -13.47 17.21 -21.31
CA ARG A 51 -13.46 17.31 -19.84
C ARG A 51 -13.14 15.97 -19.18
N VAL A 52 -13.76 14.90 -19.65
CA VAL A 52 -13.53 13.53 -19.16
C VAL A 52 -12.09 13.11 -19.42
N ASP A 53 -11.56 13.36 -20.62
CA ASP A 53 -10.18 13.02 -20.96
C ASP A 53 -9.18 13.81 -20.11
N GLY A 54 -9.40 15.11 -19.93
CA GLY A 54 -8.58 15.96 -19.08
C GLY A 54 -8.59 15.52 -17.61
N ALA A 55 -9.78 15.24 -17.06
CA ALA A 55 -9.92 14.75 -15.69
C ALA A 55 -9.24 13.38 -15.49
N GLY A 56 -9.42 12.46 -16.43
CA GLY A 56 -8.79 11.15 -16.34
C GLY A 56 -7.27 11.20 -16.42
N LYS A 57 -6.71 12.02 -17.31
CA LYS A 57 -5.26 12.22 -17.40
C LYS A 57 -4.68 12.85 -16.14
N LEU A 58 -5.41 13.81 -15.53
CA LEU A 58 -5.02 14.40 -14.24
C LEU A 58 -5.04 13.34 -13.13
N ALA A 59 -6.14 12.59 -13.02
CA ALA A 59 -6.27 11.51 -12.04
C ALA A 59 -5.17 10.45 -12.21
N TRP A 60 -4.85 10.05 -13.43
CA TRP A 60 -3.78 9.12 -13.71
C TRP A 60 -2.40 9.63 -13.28
N ARG A 61 -2.10 10.90 -13.56
CA ARG A 61 -0.85 11.54 -13.11
C ARG A 61 -0.76 11.56 -11.59
N THR A 62 -1.82 12.00 -10.92
CA THR A 62 -1.88 12.06 -9.45
C THR A 62 -1.69 10.68 -8.84
N LEU A 63 -2.41 9.68 -9.34
CA LEU A 63 -2.29 8.28 -8.90
C LEU A 63 -0.87 7.75 -9.09
N THR A 64 -0.27 7.97 -10.27
CA THR A 64 1.09 7.52 -10.56
C THR A 64 2.12 8.16 -9.61
N GLN A 65 1.98 9.45 -9.34
CA GLN A 65 2.86 10.16 -8.41
C GLN A 65 2.67 9.68 -6.98
N TYR A 66 1.43 9.45 -6.56
CA TYR A 66 1.12 8.89 -5.26
C TYR A 66 1.76 7.50 -5.08
N VAL A 67 1.54 6.59 -6.03
CA VAL A 67 2.10 5.23 -5.97
C VAL A 67 3.63 5.26 -5.93
N ARG A 68 4.27 6.09 -6.78
CA ARG A 68 5.74 6.25 -6.76
C ARG A 68 6.23 6.78 -5.41
N GLY A 69 5.55 7.78 -4.88
CA GLY A 69 5.85 8.34 -3.56
C GLY A 69 5.73 7.29 -2.45
N THR A 70 4.62 6.55 -2.43
CA THR A 70 4.39 5.49 -1.44
C THR A 70 5.44 4.37 -1.54
N VAL A 71 5.84 3.95 -2.75
CA VAL A 71 6.89 2.94 -2.92
C VAL A 71 8.23 3.44 -2.37
N LEU A 72 8.59 4.71 -2.62
CA LEU A 72 9.83 5.29 -2.10
C LEU A 72 9.82 5.38 -0.57
N VAL A 73 8.72 5.82 0.02
CA VAL A 73 8.54 5.86 1.48
C VAL A 73 8.63 4.45 2.06
N ALA A 74 7.90 3.50 1.48
CA ALA A 74 7.92 2.11 1.91
C ALA A 74 9.31 1.48 1.88
N LEU A 75 10.09 1.74 0.81
CA LEU A 75 11.48 1.30 0.70
C LEU A 75 12.37 1.94 1.79
N PHE A 76 12.18 3.22 2.04
CA PHE A 76 12.93 3.94 3.07
C PHE A 76 12.64 3.34 4.45
N ASP A 77 11.38 3.20 4.83
CA ASP A 77 10.97 2.65 6.13
C ASP A 77 11.39 1.20 6.29
N GLY A 78 11.11 0.35 5.31
CA GLY A 78 11.50 -1.06 5.34
C GLY A 78 13.01 -1.22 5.47
N THR A 79 13.80 -0.39 4.77
CA THR A 79 15.27 -0.43 4.84
C THR A 79 15.80 0.04 6.19
N LEU A 80 15.35 1.20 6.68
CA LEU A 80 15.83 1.75 7.95
C LEU A 80 15.44 0.86 9.14
N ILE A 81 14.21 0.34 9.15
CA ILE A 81 13.78 -0.58 10.22
C ILE A 81 14.56 -1.90 10.12
N THR A 82 14.80 -2.44 8.92
CA THR A 82 15.66 -3.62 8.77
C THR A 82 17.05 -3.38 9.34
N ILE A 83 17.69 -2.27 8.99
CA ILE A 83 19.03 -1.90 9.51
C ILE A 83 19.01 -1.80 11.04
N LEU A 84 18.02 -1.13 11.61
CA LEU A 84 17.86 -1.01 13.06
C LEU A 84 17.77 -2.39 13.72
N LEU A 85 16.94 -3.28 13.18
CA LEU A 85 16.75 -4.63 13.72
C LEU A 85 18.01 -5.49 13.58
N VAL A 86 18.74 -5.37 12.47
CA VAL A 86 20.02 -6.08 12.25
C VAL A 86 21.08 -5.61 13.25
N ILE A 87 21.22 -4.29 13.46
CA ILE A 87 22.18 -3.73 14.44
C ILE A 87 21.91 -4.23 15.85
N LEU A 88 20.64 -4.39 16.22
CA LEU A 88 20.22 -4.89 17.54
C LEU A 88 20.24 -6.42 17.65
N GLY A 89 20.60 -7.13 16.58
CA GLY A 89 20.61 -8.60 16.55
C GLY A 89 19.21 -9.22 16.71
N VAL A 90 18.16 -8.50 16.32
CA VAL A 90 16.79 -9.01 16.38
C VAL A 90 16.59 -10.07 15.29
N PRO A 91 16.11 -11.28 15.61
CA PRO A 91 15.85 -12.30 14.61
C PRO A 91 14.75 -11.88 13.65
N LEU A 92 14.74 -12.46 12.45
CA LEU A 92 13.76 -12.14 11.41
C LEU A 92 13.77 -10.65 10.95
N ALA A 93 14.90 -9.95 11.09
CA ALA A 93 15.02 -8.54 10.70
C ALA A 93 14.60 -8.30 9.25
N LEU A 94 15.05 -9.14 8.31
CA LEU A 94 14.70 -9.02 6.90
C LEU A 94 13.20 -9.29 6.64
N PRO A 95 12.60 -10.40 7.10
CA PRO A 95 11.15 -10.61 7.00
C PRO A 95 10.31 -9.47 7.61
N LEU A 96 10.72 -8.94 8.76
CA LEU A 96 10.04 -7.81 9.40
C LEU A 96 10.15 -6.53 8.56
N GLY A 97 11.31 -6.25 7.98
CA GLY A 97 11.47 -5.12 7.07
C GLY A 97 10.64 -5.24 5.79
N VAL A 98 10.54 -6.44 5.22
CA VAL A 98 9.64 -6.73 4.09
C VAL A 98 8.18 -6.54 4.50
N LEU A 99 7.81 -6.96 5.71
CA LEU A 99 6.46 -6.74 6.24
C LEU A 99 6.15 -5.25 6.42
N VAL A 100 7.11 -4.47 6.91
CA VAL A 100 7.01 -3.00 7.02
C VAL A 100 6.82 -2.38 5.64
N PHE A 101 7.61 -2.79 4.65
CA PHE A 101 7.47 -2.32 3.28
C PHE A 101 6.05 -2.53 2.73
N PHE A 102 5.51 -3.74 2.85
CA PHE A 102 4.13 -4.00 2.41
C PHE A 102 3.08 -3.31 3.29
N GLY A 103 3.33 -3.20 4.59
CA GLY A 103 2.46 -2.48 5.51
C GLY A 103 2.30 -1.00 5.15
N ALA A 104 3.35 -0.35 4.66
CA ALA A 104 3.33 1.06 4.30
C ALA A 104 2.30 1.42 3.20
N PHE A 105 1.82 0.42 2.43
CA PHE A 105 0.75 0.63 1.46
C PHE A 105 -0.63 0.82 2.11
N VAL A 106 -0.80 0.45 3.38
CA VAL A 106 -2.03 0.70 4.15
C VAL A 106 -1.74 1.81 5.16
N PRO A 107 -2.11 3.06 4.86
CA PRO A 107 -1.75 4.20 5.71
C PRO A 107 -2.22 4.03 7.15
N LEU A 108 -1.41 4.47 8.10
CA LEU A 108 -1.63 4.40 9.55
C LEU A 108 -1.68 2.97 10.11
N VAL A 109 -2.53 2.10 9.54
CA VAL A 109 -2.71 0.73 10.04
C VAL A 109 -1.46 -0.10 9.81
N GLY A 110 -0.86 0.00 8.63
CA GLY A 110 0.32 -0.77 8.27
C GLY A 110 1.50 -0.47 9.17
N ALA A 111 1.87 0.79 9.32
CA ALA A 111 2.99 1.22 10.15
C ALA A 111 2.79 0.82 11.62
N PHE A 112 1.56 0.98 12.16
CA PHE A 112 1.25 0.60 13.53
C PHE A 112 1.37 -0.90 13.76
N VAL A 113 0.74 -1.72 12.91
CA VAL A 113 0.73 -3.19 13.05
C VAL A 113 2.13 -3.76 12.87
N THR A 114 2.83 -3.35 11.80
CA THR A 114 4.17 -3.89 11.50
C THR A 114 5.21 -3.40 12.52
N GLY A 115 5.11 -2.15 12.98
CA GLY A 115 5.95 -1.61 14.04
C GLY A 115 5.73 -2.34 15.36
N ALA A 116 4.48 -2.58 15.76
CA ALA A 116 4.15 -3.35 16.95
C ALA A 116 4.71 -4.78 16.88
N LEU A 117 4.62 -5.44 15.72
CA LEU A 117 5.20 -6.76 15.52
C LEU A 117 6.73 -6.74 15.67
N ALA A 118 7.41 -5.75 15.10
CA ALA A 118 8.86 -5.62 15.25
C ALA A 118 9.28 -5.43 16.72
N VAL A 119 8.56 -4.60 17.47
CA VAL A 119 8.78 -4.39 18.91
C VAL A 119 8.52 -5.68 19.70
N LEU A 120 7.45 -6.40 19.39
CA LEU A 120 7.12 -7.68 20.07
C LEU A 120 8.20 -8.74 19.81
N VAL A 121 8.66 -8.87 18.58
CA VAL A 121 9.75 -9.83 18.25
C VAL A 121 11.02 -9.45 18.99
N ALA A 122 11.39 -8.17 19.03
CA ALA A 122 12.54 -7.68 19.79
C ALA A 122 12.39 -7.95 21.29
N LEU A 123 11.18 -7.78 21.84
CA LEU A 123 10.89 -8.05 23.25
C LEU A 123 11.09 -9.52 23.60
N VAL A 124 10.57 -10.41 22.78
CA VAL A 124 10.63 -11.85 23.05
C VAL A 124 12.04 -12.41 22.84
N ALA A 125 12.74 -11.92 21.81
CA ALA A 125 14.05 -12.46 21.44
C ALA A 125 15.22 -11.84 22.20
N ASN A 126 15.19 -10.52 22.42
CA ASN A 126 16.32 -9.74 22.92
C ASN A 126 16.02 -9.02 24.26
N GLY A 127 14.77 -9.10 24.75
CA GLY A 127 14.35 -8.53 26.03
C GLY A 127 13.89 -7.08 25.96
N LEU A 128 13.51 -6.54 27.12
CA LEU A 128 12.84 -5.24 27.24
C LEU A 128 13.68 -4.07 26.71
N VAL A 129 14.98 -4.06 26.96
CA VAL A 129 15.85 -2.95 26.54
C VAL A 129 15.91 -2.86 25.00
N ALA A 130 16.07 -4.00 24.32
CA ALA A 130 16.06 -4.04 22.87
C ALA A 130 14.71 -3.59 22.29
N ALA A 131 13.59 -4.04 22.88
CA ALA A 131 12.25 -3.63 22.48
C ALA A 131 12.04 -2.13 22.61
N LEU A 132 12.52 -1.50 23.70
CA LEU A 132 12.43 -0.05 23.88
C LEU A 132 13.28 0.71 22.86
N ILE A 133 14.49 0.21 22.54
CA ILE A 133 15.33 0.83 21.53
C ILE A 133 14.66 0.71 20.14
N VAL A 134 14.08 -0.44 19.81
CA VAL A 134 13.33 -0.63 18.56
C VAL A 134 12.12 0.32 18.51
N LEU A 135 11.35 0.44 19.57
CA LEU A 135 10.21 1.35 19.64
C LEU A 135 10.61 2.80 19.41
N VAL A 136 11.63 3.28 20.14
CA VAL A 136 12.15 4.64 19.98
C VAL A 136 12.70 4.86 18.57
N GLY A 137 13.43 3.87 18.02
CA GLY A 137 13.97 3.92 16.67
C GLY A 137 12.86 3.99 15.60
N ILE A 138 11.80 3.19 15.74
CA ILE A 138 10.64 3.25 14.83
C ILE A 138 9.97 4.64 14.92
N ILE A 139 9.75 5.17 16.13
CA ILE A 139 9.16 6.51 16.30
C ILE A 139 10.06 7.57 15.64
N ALA A 140 11.37 7.48 15.80
CA ALA A 140 12.31 8.42 15.18
C ALA A 140 12.26 8.34 13.64
N ILE A 141 12.20 7.13 13.07
CA ILE A 141 12.07 6.91 11.62
C ILE A 141 10.76 7.51 11.13
N GLN A 142 9.63 7.29 11.81
CA GLN A 142 8.33 7.86 11.45
C GLN A 142 8.32 9.39 11.54
N GLN A 143 9.01 9.97 12.51
CA GLN A 143 9.16 11.43 12.58
C GLN A 143 10.02 11.97 11.45
N LEU A 144 11.09 11.27 11.09
CA LEU A 144 11.94 11.63 9.94
C LEU A 144 11.16 11.53 8.63
N GLU A 145 10.37 10.46 8.47
CA GLU A 145 9.47 10.30 7.33
C GLU A 145 8.52 11.49 7.21
N GLY A 146 7.74 11.77 8.25
CA GLY A 146 6.69 12.80 8.22
C GLY A 146 7.24 14.22 8.04
N HIS A 147 8.38 14.55 8.63
CA HIS A 147 8.90 15.92 8.60
C HIS A 147 9.89 16.18 7.46
N VAL A 148 10.61 15.17 7.01
CA VAL A 148 11.65 15.32 6.00
C VAL A 148 11.24 14.66 4.70
N PHE A 149 10.91 13.37 4.73
CA PHE A 149 10.71 12.58 3.52
C PHE A 149 9.39 12.90 2.80
N GLN A 150 8.29 12.99 3.51
CA GLN A 150 6.98 13.30 2.92
C GLN A 150 6.94 14.63 2.16
N PRO A 151 7.46 15.76 2.69
CA PRO A 151 7.51 17.02 1.95
C PRO A 151 8.34 16.94 0.66
N PHE A 152 9.40 16.14 0.65
CA PHE A 152 10.26 15.98 -0.55
C PHE A 152 9.67 15.03 -1.59
N VAL A 153 9.04 13.94 -1.16
CA VAL A 153 8.56 12.88 -2.05
C VAL A 153 7.14 13.15 -2.55
N LEU A 154 6.24 13.54 -1.66
CA LEU A 154 4.83 13.79 -2.00
C LEU A 154 4.56 15.25 -2.35
N GLY A 155 5.45 16.16 -2.01
CA GLY A 155 5.32 17.58 -2.30
C GLY A 155 4.06 18.19 -1.68
N ARG A 156 3.58 19.30 -2.27
CA ARG A 156 2.35 20.00 -1.84
C ARG A 156 1.07 19.36 -2.41
N MET A 157 1.12 18.12 -2.85
CA MET A 157 0.12 17.58 -3.77
C MET A 157 -1.23 17.25 -3.16
N VAL A 158 -1.32 16.85 -1.90
CA VAL A 158 -2.62 16.46 -1.32
C VAL A 158 -2.75 17.00 0.08
N ARG A 159 -3.51 18.10 0.22
CA ARG A 159 -3.96 18.58 1.53
C ARG A 159 -5.28 17.91 1.90
N VAL A 160 -5.27 16.59 1.99
CA VAL A 160 -6.44 15.86 2.50
C VAL A 160 -6.40 15.90 4.02
N HIS A 161 -7.54 16.24 4.63
CA HIS A 161 -7.64 16.24 6.09
C HIS A 161 -7.41 14.82 6.61
N PRO A 162 -6.60 14.59 7.67
CA PRO A 162 -6.31 13.25 8.20
C PRO A 162 -7.57 12.41 8.48
N LEU A 163 -8.64 13.05 8.94
CA LEU A 163 -9.92 12.39 9.17
C LEU A 163 -10.52 11.80 7.86
N ALA A 164 -10.38 12.50 6.73
CA ALA A 164 -10.88 12.01 5.45
C ALA A 164 -10.11 10.76 5.01
N VAL A 165 -8.79 10.71 5.25
CA VAL A 165 -7.96 9.52 5.00
C VAL A 165 -8.43 8.34 5.85
N VAL A 166 -8.65 8.55 7.16
CA VAL A 166 -9.14 7.48 8.07
C VAL A 166 -10.50 6.95 7.61
N ILE A 167 -11.43 7.85 7.28
CA ILE A 167 -12.77 7.45 6.79
C ILE A 167 -12.66 6.70 5.47
N ALA A 168 -11.86 7.19 4.51
CA ALA A 168 -11.67 6.55 3.23
C ALA A 168 -11.10 5.13 3.38
N VAL A 169 -10.04 4.97 4.21
CA VAL A 169 -9.44 3.67 4.50
C VAL A 169 -10.45 2.73 5.18
N ALA A 170 -11.23 3.21 6.15
CA ALA A 170 -12.25 2.41 6.83
C ALA A 170 -13.35 1.95 5.87
N VAL A 171 -13.85 2.86 5.02
CA VAL A 171 -14.86 2.52 4.00
C VAL A 171 -14.28 1.56 2.96
N GLY A 172 -13.06 1.80 2.49
CA GLY A 172 -12.37 0.92 1.56
C GLY A 172 -12.16 -0.48 2.13
N ALA A 173 -11.71 -0.56 3.38
CA ALA A 173 -11.52 -1.83 4.08
C ALA A 173 -12.85 -2.60 4.24
N TYR A 174 -13.93 -1.90 4.57
CA TYR A 174 -15.25 -2.50 4.72
C TYR A 174 -15.84 -3.02 3.39
N THR A 175 -15.63 -2.29 2.29
CA THR A 175 -16.24 -2.61 0.98
C THR A 175 -15.45 -3.66 0.18
N ALA A 176 -14.13 -3.60 0.22
CA ALA A 176 -13.25 -4.44 -0.61
C ALA A 176 -12.03 -5.01 0.16
N GLY A 177 -12.12 -5.06 1.49
CA GLY A 177 -11.05 -5.62 2.33
C GLY A 177 -9.74 -4.83 2.23
N ILE A 178 -8.62 -5.54 2.33
CA ILE A 178 -7.27 -4.93 2.29
C ILE A 178 -7.04 -4.17 0.98
N ILE A 179 -7.52 -4.68 -0.15
CA ILE A 179 -7.38 -4.03 -1.47
C ILE A 179 -8.12 -2.69 -1.47
N GLY A 180 -9.34 -2.66 -0.91
CA GLY A 180 -10.11 -1.42 -0.77
C GLY A 180 -9.41 -0.38 0.11
N ALA A 181 -8.78 -0.81 1.20
CA ALA A 181 -8.01 0.08 2.07
C ALA A 181 -6.80 0.71 1.35
N ILE A 182 -6.07 -0.08 0.55
CA ILE A 182 -4.91 0.38 -0.23
C ILE A 182 -5.32 1.42 -1.30
N VAL A 183 -6.44 1.17 -1.99
CA VAL A 183 -6.89 2.01 -3.10
C VAL A 183 -7.72 3.21 -2.62
N ALA A 184 -8.20 3.20 -1.38
CA ALA A 184 -9.05 4.26 -0.84
C ALA A 184 -8.38 5.65 -0.85
N VAL A 185 -7.11 5.72 -0.44
CA VAL A 185 -6.39 7.00 -0.33
C VAL A 185 -6.16 7.67 -1.70
N PRO A 186 -5.71 6.97 -2.74
CA PRO A 186 -5.55 7.60 -4.06
C PRO A 186 -6.85 8.00 -4.76
N ILE A 187 -8.01 7.55 -4.27
CA ILE A 187 -9.32 7.91 -4.85
C ILE A 187 -9.89 9.20 -4.22
N VAL A 188 -9.51 9.53 -3.00
CA VAL A 188 -9.98 10.71 -2.24
C VAL A 188 -9.09 11.92 -2.45
#